data_61811f49926e1f9fd79d228c469a5b5e
#
_entry.id   61811f49926e1f9fd79d228c469a5b5e
#
_cell.length_a   1.000
_cell.length_b   1.000
_cell.length_c   1.000
_cell.angle_alpha   90.00
_cell.angle_beta   90.00
_cell.angle_gamma   90.00
#
_symmetry.space_group_name_H-M   'P 1'
#
loop_
_entity.id
_entity.type
_entity.pdbx_description
1 polymer ?
#
loop_
_entity_poly.entity_id
_entity_poly.type
_entity_poly.pdbx_seq_one_letter_code
_entity_poly.pdbx_strand_id
1 'polypeptide(L)'
;MKQEMKTDQVIDYINPTFCSLQSRFDFDNSSLYVGYQSASSLLINRGVIKPLYIIKYVISGKGCLEVGNRTYHVCAGDVFILPKNVFVSYYSDKTDPFSYYYVGVDGINIGKTLALCGLSESSPVRRYDERVGNLFKSIYDKFESYSLTSNLEAFSDFYKMLAIMSEIDAANMKPLHRNDVNYVNYAINYIKENYAYNVSVSEIAERLGIGRSYFSALFHRETGNSPQDYLLRFRISQSCKLISLGMSVTEAALHCGFNSPTNFSIQFKKIMSVTPRTYLTRARERDKEEAEAAEPTVSSPPHG
;
A
#
# COMPACT_ATOMS: atom_id res chain seq x y z
N MET A 1 23.14 14.49 -29.86
CA MET A 1 23.73 14.34 -28.52
C MET A 1 22.64 13.82 -27.60
N LYS A 2 22.58 12.48 -27.42
CA LYS A 2 21.65 11.83 -26.52
C LYS A 2 22.24 11.91 -25.10
N GLN A 3 21.62 12.68 -24.24
CA GLN A 3 21.98 12.74 -22.83
C GLN A 3 21.44 11.48 -22.17
N GLU A 4 22.33 10.57 -21.83
CA GLU A 4 22.02 9.42 -20.95
C GLU A 4 21.59 9.95 -19.60
N MET A 5 20.32 9.75 -19.29
CA MET A 5 19.80 9.98 -17.94
C MET A 5 20.40 8.91 -17.03
N LYS A 6 21.26 9.33 -16.11
CA LYS A 6 21.84 8.50 -15.07
C LYS A 6 20.75 7.87 -14.24
N THR A 7 20.82 6.55 -14.13
CA THR A 7 19.88 5.62 -13.49
C THR A 7 19.96 5.60 -11.95
N ASP A 8 20.46 6.66 -11.31
CA ASP A 8 20.86 6.64 -9.89
C ASP A 8 19.88 7.30 -8.91
N GLN A 9 18.58 7.41 -9.27
CA GLN A 9 17.57 7.93 -8.34
C GLN A 9 16.31 7.07 -8.31
N VAL A 10 16.49 5.76 -8.10
CA VAL A 10 15.40 4.86 -7.69
C VAL A 10 15.75 4.34 -6.31
N ILE A 11 15.70 5.18 -5.32
CA ILE A 11 15.83 4.75 -3.92
C ILE A 11 15.02 5.69 -3.06
N ASP A 12 13.90 5.20 -2.59
CA ASP A 12 13.48 5.27 -1.21
C ASP A 12 12.30 4.31 -1.02
N TYR A 13 12.65 3.02 -0.96
CA TYR A 13 11.66 2.01 -0.57
C TYR A 13 11.36 2.06 0.93
N ILE A 14 12.23 2.63 1.70
CA ILE A 14 12.02 3.00 3.10
C ILE A 14 12.86 4.26 3.30
N ASN A 15 12.18 5.41 3.36
CA ASN A 15 12.82 6.61 3.90
C ASN A 15 13.26 6.26 5.34
N PRO A 16 14.52 6.44 5.78
CA PRO A 16 14.94 6.21 7.16
C PRO A 16 14.30 7.17 8.17
N THR A 17 13.51 8.15 7.71
CA THR A 17 12.49 8.80 8.52
C THR A 17 11.19 7.97 8.66
N PHE A 18 11.18 6.72 8.23
CA PHE A 18 10.40 5.73 8.92
C PHE A 18 11.06 5.60 10.29
N CYS A 19 10.76 6.54 11.13
CA CYS A 19 11.00 6.40 12.55
C CYS A 19 10.47 5.00 12.85
N SER A 20 11.36 4.09 13.17
CA SER A 20 11.08 2.70 13.49
C SER A 20 10.30 2.62 14.79
N LEU A 21 9.15 3.27 14.80
CA LEU A 21 8.06 3.06 15.71
C LEU A 21 7.35 1.79 15.25
N GLN A 22 8.11 0.69 15.20
CA GLN A 22 7.60 -0.66 15.19
C GLN A 22 7.02 -0.98 16.58
N SER A 23 6.01 -0.26 16.99
CA SER A 23 5.02 -0.87 17.86
C SER A 23 4.02 -1.59 16.96
N ARG A 24 4.42 -2.76 16.47
CA ARG A 24 3.52 -3.73 15.89
C ARG A 24 2.58 -4.20 16.99
N PHE A 25 1.45 -3.53 17.11
CA PHE A 25 0.37 -4.00 17.93
C PHE A 25 -0.61 -4.72 17.02
N ASP A 26 -0.53 -6.05 16.99
CA ASP A 26 -1.48 -6.91 16.29
C ASP A 26 -2.72 -7.05 17.16
N PHE A 27 -3.74 -6.25 16.89
CA PHE A 27 -5.07 -6.45 17.42
C PHE A 27 -5.95 -6.98 16.30
N ASP A 28 -6.48 -8.19 16.45
CA ASP A 28 -7.45 -8.82 15.53
C ASP A 28 -6.96 -8.89 14.06
N ASN A 29 -5.71 -9.30 13.84
CA ASN A 29 -5.06 -9.37 12.52
C ASN A 29 -4.92 -8.02 11.78
N SER A 30 -4.98 -6.91 12.50
CA SER A 30 -4.75 -5.58 11.94
C SER A 30 -3.48 -4.98 12.55
N SER A 31 -2.64 -4.37 11.72
CA SER A 31 -1.44 -3.65 12.14
C SER A 31 -1.59 -2.17 11.77
N LEU A 32 -1.25 -1.28 12.67
CA LEU A 32 -1.26 0.16 12.45
C LEU A 32 0.16 0.71 12.49
N TYR A 33 0.52 1.52 11.49
CA TYR A 33 1.78 2.24 11.40
C TYR A 33 1.48 3.72 11.26
N VAL A 34 2.17 4.56 12.00
CA VAL A 34 1.87 5.99 12.02
C VAL A 34 3.15 6.79 11.85
N GLY A 35 3.05 7.93 11.17
CA GLY A 35 4.17 8.84 11.05
C GLY A 35 3.80 10.19 10.47
N TYR A 36 4.79 11.07 10.43
CA TYR A 36 4.74 12.41 9.91
C TYR A 36 5.87 12.64 8.92
N GLN A 37 5.58 13.35 7.85
CA GLN A 37 6.57 13.81 6.88
C GLN A 37 6.54 15.33 6.82
N SER A 38 7.68 15.95 7.12
CA SER A 38 7.88 17.39 6.94
C SER A 38 7.92 17.77 5.46
N ALA A 39 7.59 19.02 5.16
CA ALA A 39 7.64 19.54 3.80
C ALA A 39 9.05 19.48 3.23
N SER A 40 9.19 18.90 2.03
CA SER A 40 10.45 18.82 1.31
C SER A 40 10.20 18.86 -0.20
N SER A 41 10.84 19.80 -0.87
CA SER A 41 10.81 19.90 -2.35
C SER A 41 11.55 18.74 -3.04
N LEU A 42 12.36 17.99 -2.29
CA LEU A 42 13.08 16.82 -2.76
C LEU A 42 12.29 15.52 -2.60
N LEU A 43 11.07 15.59 -2.03
CA LEU A 43 10.26 14.40 -1.85
C LEU A 43 9.74 13.92 -3.22
N ILE A 44 10.36 12.87 -3.73
CA ILE A 44 9.99 12.19 -4.97
C ILE A 44 10.00 10.68 -4.69
N ASN A 45 8.83 10.10 -4.61
CA ASN A 45 8.66 8.65 -4.50
C ASN A 45 8.11 8.12 -5.82
N ARG A 46 8.95 7.53 -6.64
CA ARG A 46 8.57 6.95 -7.92
C ARG A 46 8.51 5.45 -7.83
N GLY A 47 7.41 4.89 -8.33
CA GLY A 47 7.28 3.46 -8.47
C GLY A 47 7.27 2.68 -7.16
N VAL A 48 6.55 3.18 -6.18
CA VAL A 48 6.44 2.55 -4.86
C VAL A 48 5.34 1.53 -4.85
N ILE A 49 5.63 0.32 -4.33
CA ILE A 49 4.62 -0.68 -3.99
C ILE A 49 4.70 -0.91 -2.49
N LYS A 50 3.57 -0.80 -1.79
CA LYS A 50 3.49 -1.06 -0.35
C LYS A 50 2.67 -2.31 -0.08
N PRO A 51 3.09 -3.17 0.87
CA PRO A 51 2.36 -4.40 1.22
C PRO A 51 1.14 -4.14 2.11
N LEU A 52 0.84 -2.87 2.37
CA LEU A 52 -0.28 -2.41 3.18
C LEU A 52 -0.90 -1.15 2.56
N TYR A 53 -2.09 -0.77 2.99
CA TYR A 53 -2.67 0.52 2.62
C TYR A 53 -1.99 1.63 3.43
N ILE A 54 -1.61 2.74 2.76
CA ILE A 54 -1.14 3.93 3.45
C ILE A 54 -2.10 5.07 3.14
N ILE A 55 -2.67 5.64 4.18
CA ILE A 55 -3.59 6.77 4.10
C ILE A 55 -2.80 7.99 4.55
N LYS A 56 -2.82 9.05 3.75
CA LYS A 56 -2.08 10.29 4.01
C LYS A 56 -3.03 11.48 4.06
N TYR A 57 -2.89 12.31 5.09
CA TYR A 57 -3.59 13.59 5.22
C TYR A 57 -2.60 14.73 4.99
N VAL A 58 -2.85 15.55 4.00
CA VAL A 58 -2.00 16.70 3.65
C VAL A 58 -2.30 17.86 4.61
N ILE A 59 -1.30 18.26 5.38
CA ILE A 59 -1.39 19.34 6.39
C ILE A 59 -1.21 20.69 5.70
N SER A 60 -0.22 20.79 4.81
CA SER A 60 0.14 22.02 4.10
C SER A 60 0.77 21.70 2.76
N GLY A 61 0.81 22.69 1.86
CA GLY A 61 1.42 22.56 0.55
C GLY A 61 0.62 21.73 -0.44
N LYS A 62 1.26 21.31 -1.52
CA LYS A 62 0.66 20.58 -2.62
C LYS A 62 1.63 19.64 -3.30
N GLY A 63 1.10 18.73 -4.11
CA GLY A 63 1.87 17.76 -4.87
C GLY A 63 1.00 16.92 -5.80
N CYS A 64 1.55 15.81 -6.26
CA CYS A 64 0.87 14.90 -7.17
C CYS A 64 0.97 13.46 -6.69
N LEU A 65 -0.08 12.69 -6.97
CA LEU A 65 -0.14 11.25 -6.86
C LEU A 65 -0.42 10.66 -8.25
N GLU A 66 0.33 9.67 -8.65
CA GLU A 66 0.13 8.92 -9.89
C GLU A 66 -0.25 7.47 -9.55
N VAL A 67 -1.38 7.02 -10.06
CA VAL A 67 -1.88 5.65 -9.93
C VAL A 67 -2.23 5.13 -11.32
N GLY A 68 -1.53 4.10 -11.77
CA GLY A 68 -1.65 3.64 -13.15
C GLY A 68 -1.26 4.76 -14.14
N ASN A 69 -2.18 5.09 -15.06
CA ASN A 69 -1.99 6.15 -16.06
C ASN A 69 -2.69 7.47 -15.68
N ARG A 70 -3.08 7.64 -14.41
CA ARG A 70 -3.78 8.84 -13.96
C ARG A 70 -2.94 9.61 -12.96
N THR A 71 -2.91 10.94 -13.11
CA THR A 71 -2.30 11.87 -12.17
C THR A 71 -3.40 12.62 -11.41
N TYR A 72 -3.24 12.66 -10.10
CA TYR A 72 -4.13 13.35 -9.18
C TYR A 72 -3.34 14.46 -8.48
N HIS A 73 -3.88 15.67 -8.47
CA HIS A 73 -3.33 16.77 -7.68
C HIS A 73 -3.83 16.65 -6.25
N VAL A 74 -2.95 16.86 -5.30
CA VAL A 74 -3.25 16.86 -3.87
C VAL A 74 -2.79 18.16 -3.23
N CYS A 75 -3.58 18.69 -2.30
CA CYS A 75 -3.27 19.92 -1.57
C CYS A 75 -3.72 19.82 -0.12
N ALA A 76 -3.39 20.83 0.68
CA ALA A 76 -3.77 20.87 2.09
C ALA A 76 -5.27 20.59 2.31
N GLY A 77 -5.58 19.70 3.24
CA GLY A 77 -6.92 19.21 3.56
C GLY A 77 -7.36 17.97 2.75
N ASP A 78 -6.58 17.53 1.79
CA ASP A 78 -6.88 16.30 1.05
C ASP A 78 -6.33 15.08 1.79
N VAL A 79 -7.08 13.98 1.67
CA VAL A 79 -6.62 12.63 2.03
C VAL A 79 -6.36 11.87 0.76
N PHE A 80 -5.22 11.18 0.69
CA PHE A 80 -4.95 10.26 -0.40
C PHE A 80 -4.41 8.92 0.09
N ILE A 81 -4.64 7.88 -0.70
CA ILE A 81 -4.17 6.54 -0.37
C ILE A 81 -3.10 6.05 -1.34
N LEU A 82 -2.16 5.28 -0.79
CA LEU A 82 -1.34 4.35 -1.54
C LEU A 82 -1.99 2.97 -1.39
N PRO A 83 -2.67 2.46 -2.44
CA PRO A 83 -3.35 1.17 -2.34
C PRO A 83 -2.35 0.03 -2.14
N LYS A 84 -2.76 -0.97 -1.37
CA LYS A 84 -1.95 -2.17 -1.11
C LYS A 84 -1.60 -2.90 -2.41
N ASN A 85 -0.30 -3.19 -2.61
CA ASN A 85 0.23 -3.94 -3.75
C ASN A 85 -0.02 -3.27 -5.12
N VAL A 86 -0.24 -1.97 -5.14
CA VAL A 86 -0.39 -1.16 -6.35
C VAL A 86 0.84 -0.30 -6.54
N PHE A 87 1.28 -0.19 -7.79
CA PHE A 87 2.37 0.68 -8.18
C PHE A 87 1.91 2.13 -8.24
N VAL A 88 2.50 2.98 -7.42
CA VAL A 88 2.17 4.40 -7.34
C VAL A 88 3.42 5.26 -7.36
N SER A 89 3.29 6.49 -7.84
CA SER A 89 4.30 7.53 -7.66
C SER A 89 3.65 8.72 -6.96
N TYR A 90 4.36 9.39 -6.08
CA TYR A 90 3.90 10.64 -5.50
C TYR A 90 5.08 11.57 -5.23
N TYR A 91 4.86 12.86 -5.42
CA TYR A 91 5.91 13.86 -5.31
C TYR A 91 5.36 15.22 -4.89
N SER A 92 6.16 15.96 -4.16
CA SER A 92 5.87 17.33 -3.73
C SER A 92 6.00 18.33 -4.88
N ASP A 93 5.25 19.42 -4.79
CA ASP A 93 5.53 20.64 -5.57
C ASP A 93 6.89 21.22 -5.17
N LYS A 94 7.58 21.82 -6.12
CA LYS A 94 8.93 22.36 -5.91
C LYS A 94 8.94 23.64 -5.08
N THR A 95 7.90 24.44 -5.19
CA THR A 95 7.78 25.78 -4.57
C THR A 95 6.89 25.79 -3.34
N ASP A 96 5.96 24.84 -3.25
CA ASP A 96 5.02 24.71 -2.16
C ASP A 96 4.88 23.22 -1.77
N PRO A 97 5.96 22.62 -1.21
CA PRO A 97 6.00 21.19 -0.91
C PRO A 97 5.05 20.82 0.21
N PHE A 98 4.37 19.66 0.06
CA PHE A 98 3.43 19.20 1.08
C PHE A 98 4.11 18.59 2.30
N SER A 99 3.48 18.82 3.47
CA SER A 99 3.68 18.02 4.67
C SER A 99 2.43 17.18 4.95
N TYR A 100 2.58 16.01 5.55
CA TYR A 100 1.46 15.12 5.81
C TYR A 100 1.67 14.21 7.02
N TYR A 101 0.56 13.88 7.68
CA TYR A 101 0.48 12.69 8.51
C TYR A 101 0.17 11.46 7.65
N TYR A 102 0.63 10.28 8.08
CA TYR A 102 0.24 9.04 7.43
C TYR A 102 -0.09 7.95 8.43
N VAL A 103 -1.02 7.10 8.02
CA VAL A 103 -1.41 5.90 8.72
C VAL A 103 -1.31 4.74 7.74
N GLY A 104 -0.39 3.82 8.01
CA GLY A 104 -0.29 2.56 7.30
C GLY A 104 -1.13 1.50 8.02
N VAL A 105 -1.94 0.75 7.30
CA VAL A 105 -2.84 -0.24 7.87
C VAL A 105 -2.91 -1.49 7.00
N ASP A 106 -2.84 -2.65 7.64
CA ASP A 106 -3.11 -3.95 7.03
C ASP A 106 -4.21 -4.66 7.82
N GLY A 107 -5.05 -5.41 7.12
CA GLY A 107 -6.16 -6.15 7.69
C GLY A 107 -7.04 -6.74 6.59
N ILE A 108 -7.82 -7.79 6.95
CA ILE A 108 -8.58 -8.57 5.97
C ILE A 108 -9.59 -7.72 5.17
N ASN A 109 -10.25 -6.76 5.80
CA ASN A 109 -11.33 -5.97 5.20
C ASN A 109 -10.98 -4.49 4.98
N ILE A 110 -9.76 -4.07 5.24
CA ILE A 110 -9.38 -2.65 5.20
C ILE A 110 -9.63 -2.00 3.85
N GLY A 111 -9.26 -2.66 2.74
CA GLY A 111 -9.51 -2.12 1.41
C GLY A 111 -10.99 -1.89 1.11
N LYS A 112 -11.86 -2.79 1.61
CA LYS A 112 -13.31 -2.65 1.51
C LYS A 112 -13.83 -1.49 2.35
N THR A 113 -13.33 -1.37 3.58
CA THR A 113 -13.72 -0.27 4.48
C THR A 113 -13.30 1.08 3.89
N LEU A 114 -12.07 1.18 3.35
CA LEU A 114 -11.61 2.40 2.68
C LEU A 114 -12.45 2.75 1.45
N ALA A 115 -12.86 1.75 0.67
CA ALA A 115 -13.77 1.98 -0.46
C ALA A 115 -15.14 2.51 -0.01
N LEU A 116 -15.67 2.04 1.12
CA LEU A 116 -16.89 2.58 1.75
C LEU A 116 -16.69 4.00 2.34
N CYS A 117 -15.45 4.40 2.56
CA CYS A 117 -15.07 5.76 2.92
C CYS A 117 -14.78 6.64 1.69
N GLY A 118 -15.00 6.16 0.47
CA GLY A 118 -14.74 6.90 -0.77
C GLY A 118 -13.29 6.86 -1.26
N LEU A 119 -12.44 6.03 -0.66
CA LEU A 119 -11.02 5.88 -1.02
C LEU A 119 -10.76 4.50 -1.63
N SER A 120 -10.36 4.47 -2.88
CA SER A 120 -10.05 3.25 -3.63
C SER A 120 -8.92 3.50 -4.64
N GLU A 121 -8.46 2.45 -5.32
CA GLU A 121 -7.49 2.59 -6.42
C GLU A 121 -8.02 3.49 -7.55
N SER A 122 -9.32 3.43 -7.84
CA SER A 122 -9.97 4.26 -8.86
C SER A 122 -10.32 5.69 -8.38
N SER A 123 -10.38 5.91 -7.07
CA SER A 123 -10.62 7.20 -6.41
C SER A 123 -9.65 7.35 -5.24
N PRO A 124 -8.34 7.55 -5.52
CA PRO A 124 -7.31 7.50 -4.48
C PRO A 124 -7.15 8.81 -3.70
N VAL A 125 -7.83 9.88 -4.11
CA VAL A 125 -7.76 11.21 -3.48
C VAL A 125 -9.16 11.69 -3.16
N ARG A 126 -9.35 12.20 -1.94
CA ARG A 126 -10.61 12.78 -1.51
C ARG A 126 -10.42 13.87 -0.45
N ARG A 127 -11.28 14.88 -0.48
CA ARG A 127 -11.33 15.89 0.56
C ARG A 127 -12.33 15.51 1.64
N TYR A 128 -11.92 15.66 2.89
CA TYR A 128 -12.76 15.51 4.07
C TYR A 128 -12.76 16.81 4.88
N ASP A 129 -13.61 16.87 5.90
CA ASP A 129 -13.61 18.01 6.82
C ASP A 129 -12.47 17.92 7.85
N GLU A 130 -12.31 19.00 8.64
CA GLU A 130 -11.22 19.13 9.62
C GLU A 130 -11.21 18.06 10.72
N ARG A 131 -12.36 17.42 10.99
CA ARG A 131 -12.45 16.33 11.99
C ARG A 131 -11.53 15.18 11.63
N VAL A 132 -11.39 14.88 10.32
CA VAL A 132 -10.51 13.82 9.83
C VAL A 132 -9.04 14.20 10.06
N GLY A 133 -8.65 15.44 9.76
CA GLY A 133 -7.29 15.93 10.00
C GLY A 133 -6.91 15.93 11.48
N ASN A 134 -7.84 16.34 12.36
CA ASN A 134 -7.63 16.30 13.81
C ASN A 134 -7.42 14.88 14.33
N LEU A 135 -8.10 13.89 13.76
CA LEU A 135 -7.90 12.48 14.13
C LEU A 135 -6.55 11.94 13.63
N PHE A 136 -6.07 12.33 12.45
CA PHE A 136 -4.72 11.99 12.01
C PHE A 136 -3.67 12.50 12.99
N LYS A 137 -3.80 13.76 13.43
CA LYS A 137 -2.91 14.34 14.44
C LYS A 137 -3.01 13.60 15.77
N SER A 138 -4.21 13.32 16.26
CA SER A 138 -4.43 12.59 17.52
C SER A 138 -3.82 11.19 17.50
N ILE A 139 -3.99 10.46 16.39
CA ILE A 139 -3.38 9.14 16.19
C ILE A 139 -1.85 9.25 16.26
N TYR A 140 -1.26 10.24 15.60
CA TYR A 140 0.19 10.46 15.61
C TYR A 140 0.69 10.77 17.03
N ASP A 141 0.08 11.74 17.73
CA ASP A 141 0.47 12.14 19.08
C ASP A 141 0.40 10.96 20.10
N LYS A 142 -0.59 10.07 19.95
CA LYS A 142 -0.75 8.89 20.81
C LYS A 142 0.31 7.82 20.55
N PHE A 143 0.70 7.63 19.31
CA PHE A 143 1.76 6.67 18.96
C PHE A 143 3.13 7.07 19.51
N GLU A 144 3.42 8.36 19.69
CA GLU A 144 4.67 8.82 20.29
C GLU A 144 4.83 8.46 21.78
N SER A 145 3.74 8.13 22.48
CA SER A 145 3.79 7.83 23.93
C SER A 145 4.16 6.38 24.27
N TYR A 146 4.28 5.49 23.30
CA TYR A 146 4.75 4.08 23.42
C TYR A 146 4.05 3.24 24.50
N SER A 147 2.83 3.54 24.89
CA SER A 147 2.07 2.76 25.84
C SER A 147 1.00 1.90 25.19
N LEU A 148 0.66 0.76 25.81
CA LEU A 148 -0.44 -0.08 25.36
C LEU A 148 -1.76 0.70 25.29
N THR A 149 -2.05 1.50 26.31
CA THR A 149 -3.26 2.32 26.39
C THR A 149 -3.32 3.30 25.23
N SER A 150 -2.24 4.05 24.97
CA SER A 150 -2.17 5.01 23.86
C SER A 150 -2.31 4.35 22.51
N ASN A 151 -1.74 3.14 22.33
CA ASN A 151 -1.92 2.38 21.11
C ASN A 151 -3.38 1.98 20.89
N LEU A 152 -4.08 1.50 21.92
CA LEU A 152 -5.51 1.16 21.84
C LEU A 152 -6.37 2.39 21.55
N GLU A 153 -6.06 3.53 22.16
CA GLU A 153 -6.73 4.80 21.88
C GLU A 153 -6.46 5.27 20.42
N ALA A 154 -5.26 5.08 19.88
CA ALA A 154 -4.95 5.39 18.49
C ALA A 154 -5.77 4.50 17.52
N PHE A 155 -5.95 3.21 17.81
CA PHE A 155 -6.88 2.35 17.06
C PHE A 155 -8.32 2.84 17.16
N SER A 156 -8.77 3.26 18.35
CA SER A 156 -10.09 3.85 18.54
C SER A 156 -10.29 5.08 17.66
N ASP A 157 -9.31 6.00 17.65
CA ASP A 157 -9.34 7.19 16.79
C ASP A 157 -9.31 6.84 15.31
N PHE A 158 -8.56 5.79 14.93
CA PHE A 158 -8.53 5.31 13.56
C PHE A 158 -9.92 4.80 13.10
N TYR A 159 -10.61 3.98 13.90
CA TYR A 159 -11.96 3.55 13.57
C TYR A 159 -12.97 4.70 13.58
N LYS A 160 -12.83 5.66 14.48
CA LYS A 160 -13.65 6.88 14.50
C LYS A 160 -13.43 7.72 13.24
N MET A 161 -12.18 7.84 12.79
CA MET A 161 -11.84 8.50 11.52
C MET A 161 -12.54 7.83 10.34
N LEU A 162 -12.48 6.49 10.24
CA LEU A 162 -13.16 5.75 9.17
C LEU A 162 -14.68 5.94 9.22
N ALA A 163 -15.28 5.99 10.41
CA ALA A 163 -16.72 6.24 10.58
C ALA A 163 -17.10 7.63 10.03
N ILE A 164 -16.36 8.68 10.41
CA ILE A 164 -16.59 10.05 9.90
C ILE A 164 -16.41 10.11 8.38
N MET A 165 -15.36 9.48 7.85
CA MET A 165 -15.10 9.43 6.41
C MET A 165 -16.26 8.75 5.67
N SER A 166 -16.81 7.66 6.22
CA SER A 166 -17.93 6.94 5.63
C SER A 166 -19.25 7.74 5.65
N GLU A 167 -19.50 8.53 6.71
CA GLU A 167 -20.65 9.44 6.77
C GLU A 167 -20.59 10.50 5.66
N ILE A 168 -19.45 11.11 5.47
CA ILE A 168 -19.23 12.14 4.45
C ILE A 168 -19.40 11.57 3.04
N ASP A 169 -18.97 10.32 2.83
CA ASP A 169 -19.11 9.67 1.53
C ASP A 169 -20.53 9.16 1.28
N ALA A 170 -21.20 8.63 2.29
CA ALA A 170 -22.58 8.14 2.18
C ALA A 170 -23.56 9.23 1.68
N ALA A 171 -23.30 10.50 2.04
CA ALA A 171 -24.08 11.64 1.53
C ALA A 171 -23.90 11.83 0.01
N ASN A 172 -22.88 11.24 -0.61
CA ASN A 172 -22.51 11.38 -2.01
C ASN A 172 -22.70 10.10 -2.84
N MET A 173 -23.02 8.96 -2.21
CA MET A 173 -23.12 7.66 -2.89
C MET A 173 -24.50 7.41 -3.51
N LYS A 174 -24.50 6.92 -4.77
CA LYS A 174 -25.62 6.13 -5.30
C LYS A 174 -25.61 4.77 -4.59
N PRO A 175 -26.79 4.21 -4.21
CA PRO A 175 -26.85 2.93 -3.51
C PRO A 175 -26.21 1.82 -4.37
N LEU A 176 -25.12 1.25 -3.89
CA LEU A 176 -24.52 0.05 -4.46
C LEU A 176 -25.48 -1.14 -4.27
N HIS A 177 -25.73 -1.89 -5.33
CA HIS A 177 -26.45 -3.15 -5.21
C HIS A 177 -25.66 -4.10 -4.29
N ARG A 178 -26.26 -4.46 -3.15
CA ARG A 178 -25.64 -5.26 -2.06
C ARG A 178 -25.05 -6.60 -2.56
N ASN A 179 -25.62 -7.16 -3.63
CA ASN A 179 -25.15 -8.41 -4.24
C ASN A 179 -23.84 -8.23 -5.02
N ASP A 180 -23.65 -7.12 -5.72
CA ASP A 180 -22.46 -6.86 -6.54
C ASP A 180 -21.18 -6.80 -5.68
N VAL A 181 -21.26 -6.16 -4.52
CA VAL A 181 -20.15 -6.06 -3.56
C VAL A 181 -19.82 -7.45 -2.99
N ASN A 182 -20.81 -8.31 -2.76
CA ASN A 182 -20.58 -9.66 -2.27
C ASN A 182 -19.85 -10.55 -3.29
N TYR A 183 -20.17 -10.45 -4.57
CA TYR A 183 -19.51 -11.21 -5.64
C TYR A 183 -18.02 -10.85 -5.77
N VAL A 184 -17.70 -9.56 -5.76
CA VAL A 184 -16.30 -9.11 -5.86
C VAL A 184 -15.49 -9.49 -4.63
N ASN A 185 -16.07 -9.36 -3.43
CA ASN A 185 -15.39 -9.77 -2.19
C ASN A 185 -15.13 -11.27 -2.15
N TYR A 186 -16.12 -12.09 -2.56
CA TYR A 186 -15.92 -13.53 -2.68
C TYR A 186 -14.75 -13.82 -3.61
N ALA A 187 -14.72 -13.21 -4.79
CA ALA A 187 -13.67 -13.43 -5.77
C ALA A 187 -12.28 -13.01 -5.24
N ILE A 188 -12.18 -11.88 -4.56
CA ILE A 188 -10.93 -11.43 -3.93
C ILE A 188 -10.46 -12.43 -2.88
N ASN A 189 -11.34 -12.90 -2.01
CA ASN A 189 -10.98 -13.89 -0.99
C ASN A 189 -10.58 -15.22 -1.62
N TYR A 190 -11.34 -15.68 -2.61
CA TYR A 190 -11.01 -16.89 -3.36
C TYR A 190 -9.63 -16.80 -4.03
N ILE A 191 -9.31 -15.68 -4.66
CA ILE A 191 -7.98 -15.43 -5.24
C ILE A 191 -6.90 -15.48 -4.15
N LYS A 192 -7.11 -14.83 -3.00
CA LYS A 192 -6.14 -14.79 -1.91
C LYS A 192 -5.85 -16.17 -1.31
N GLU A 193 -6.85 -17.02 -1.21
CA GLU A 193 -6.73 -18.38 -0.66
C GLU A 193 -6.13 -19.36 -1.67
N ASN A 194 -6.36 -19.10 -2.96
CA ASN A 194 -6.04 -20.09 -4.02
C ASN A 194 -5.00 -19.60 -5.04
N TYR A 195 -4.37 -18.44 -4.86
CA TYR A 195 -3.48 -17.83 -5.86
C TYR A 195 -2.33 -18.73 -6.31
N ALA A 196 -1.85 -19.63 -5.46
CA ALA A 196 -0.77 -20.55 -5.76
C ALA A 196 -1.20 -21.69 -6.74
N TYR A 197 -2.50 -21.89 -6.89
CA TYR A 197 -3.10 -22.93 -7.72
C TYR A 197 -3.58 -22.38 -9.07
N ASN A 198 -4.10 -23.26 -9.93
CA ASN A 198 -4.62 -22.85 -11.23
C ASN A 198 -6.02 -22.21 -11.11
N VAL A 199 -6.06 -20.95 -10.66
CA VAL A 199 -7.30 -20.17 -10.54
C VAL A 199 -7.70 -19.63 -11.91
N SER A 200 -8.94 -19.91 -12.34
CA SER A 200 -9.51 -19.35 -13.57
C SER A 200 -10.67 -18.38 -13.27
N VAL A 201 -10.79 -17.36 -14.12
CA VAL A 201 -11.90 -16.39 -14.05
C VAL A 201 -13.25 -17.07 -14.27
N SER A 202 -13.27 -18.12 -15.13
CA SER A 202 -14.49 -18.89 -15.41
C SER A 202 -14.95 -19.67 -14.18
N GLU A 203 -14.02 -20.29 -13.47
CA GLU A 203 -14.32 -21.03 -12.23
C GLU A 203 -14.91 -20.11 -11.14
N ILE A 204 -14.32 -18.92 -10.96
CA ILE A 204 -14.86 -17.96 -9.99
C ILE A 204 -16.29 -17.53 -10.37
N ALA A 205 -16.54 -17.23 -11.64
CA ALA A 205 -17.85 -16.84 -12.13
C ALA A 205 -18.89 -17.97 -11.97
N GLU A 206 -18.50 -19.21 -12.24
CA GLU A 206 -19.34 -20.40 -12.04
C GLU A 206 -19.72 -20.60 -10.56
N ARG A 207 -18.75 -20.48 -9.66
CA ARG A 207 -18.99 -20.55 -8.19
C ARG A 207 -19.94 -19.47 -7.69
N LEU A 208 -19.95 -18.32 -8.36
CA LEU A 208 -20.86 -17.22 -8.05
C LEU A 208 -22.23 -17.34 -8.71
N GLY A 209 -22.40 -18.31 -9.62
CA GLY A 209 -23.64 -18.48 -10.40
C GLY A 209 -23.92 -17.35 -11.39
N ILE A 210 -22.88 -16.66 -11.88
CA ILE A 210 -23.01 -15.51 -12.80
C ILE A 210 -22.16 -15.72 -14.06
N GLY A 211 -22.55 -15.03 -15.14
CA GLY A 211 -21.81 -15.09 -16.40
C GLY A 211 -20.40 -14.50 -16.29
N ARG A 212 -19.39 -15.13 -16.90
CA ARG A 212 -17.99 -14.68 -16.90
C ARG A 212 -17.82 -13.23 -17.34
N SER A 213 -18.53 -12.82 -18.40
CA SER A 213 -18.44 -11.46 -18.92
C SER A 213 -18.98 -10.43 -17.92
N TYR A 214 -20.12 -10.74 -17.31
CA TYR A 214 -20.71 -9.91 -16.25
C TYR A 214 -19.78 -9.82 -15.05
N PHE A 215 -19.26 -10.94 -14.57
CA PHE A 215 -18.30 -10.98 -13.48
C PHE A 215 -17.05 -10.13 -13.78
N SER A 216 -16.46 -10.27 -14.97
CA SER A 216 -15.26 -9.51 -15.35
C SER A 216 -15.52 -8.00 -15.38
N ALA A 217 -16.66 -7.58 -15.93
CA ALA A 217 -17.06 -6.17 -15.96
C ALA A 217 -17.33 -5.62 -14.56
N LEU A 218 -18.05 -6.40 -13.73
CA LEU A 218 -18.32 -6.07 -12.34
C LEU A 218 -17.03 -5.93 -11.53
N PHE A 219 -16.15 -6.92 -11.62
CA PHE A 219 -14.87 -6.92 -10.89
C PHE A 219 -13.99 -5.74 -11.32
N HIS A 220 -13.92 -5.45 -12.62
CA HIS A 220 -13.18 -4.30 -13.13
C HIS A 220 -13.78 -2.96 -12.65
N ARG A 221 -15.10 -2.83 -12.64
CA ARG A 221 -15.79 -1.65 -12.14
C ARG A 221 -15.47 -1.38 -10.66
N GLU A 222 -15.46 -2.43 -9.84
CA GLU A 222 -15.29 -2.30 -8.38
C GLU A 222 -13.82 -2.22 -7.95
N THR A 223 -12.89 -2.84 -8.71
CA THR A 223 -11.47 -2.94 -8.31
C THR A 223 -10.51 -2.14 -9.20
N GLY A 224 -11.00 -1.62 -10.34
CA GLY A 224 -10.15 -0.98 -11.35
C GLY A 224 -9.30 -1.95 -12.18
N ASN A 225 -9.30 -3.25 -11.83
CA ASN A 225 -8.48 -4.28 -12.48
C ASN A 225 -9.34 -5.41 -13.03
N SER A 226 -8.90 -6.07 -14.11
CA SER A 226 -9.50 -7.35 -14.47
C SER A 226 -9.19 -8.41 -13.39
N PRO A 227 -10.02 -9.45 -13.21
CA PRO A 227 -9.74 -10.53 -12.28
C PRO A 227 -8.37 -11.20 -12.52
N GLN A 228 -7.96 -11.33 -13.79
CA GLN A 228 -6.66 -11.89 -14.17
C GLN A 228 -5.49 -10.98 -13.78
N ASP A 229 -5.61 -9.67 -14.04
CA ASP A 229 -4.58 -8.70 -13.64
C ASP A 229 -4.47 -8.63 -12.12
N TYR A 230 -5.60 -8.73 -11.42
CA TYR A 230 -5.62 -8.76 -9.96
C TYR A 230 -4.88 -10.00 -9.42
N LEU A 231 -5.18 -11.19 -9.93
CA LEU A 231 -4.48 -12.42 -9.58
C LEU A 231 -2.97 -12.32 -9.87
N LEU A 232 -2.61 -11.82 -11.05
CA LEU A 232 -1.22 -11.65 -11.45
C LEU A 232 -0.47 -10.71 -10.49
N ARG A 233 -1.03 -9.54 -10.21
CA ARG A 233 -0.45 -8.55 -9.27
C ARG A 233 -0.33 -9.14 -7.85
N PHE A 234 -1.34 -9.89 -7.42
CA PHE A 234 -1.32 -10.56 -6.13
C PHE A 234 -0.20 -11.61 -6.04
N ARG A 235 -0.02 -12.45 -7.05
CA ARG A 235 1.09 -13.42 -7.15
C ARG A 235 2.46 -12.73 -7.09
N ILE A 236 2.66 -11.65 -7.85
CA ILE A 236 3.90 -10.87 -7.83
C ILE A 236 4.14 -10.30 -6.42
N SER A 237 3.14 -9.74 -5.78
CA SER A 237 3.25 -9.21 -4.42
C SER A 237 3.64 -10.29 -3.40
N GLN A 238 3.06 -11.50 -3.48
CA GLN A 238 3.44 -12.61 -2.60
C GLN A 238 4.88 -13.09 -2.89
N SER A 239 5.28 -13.13 -4.17
CA SER A 239 6.66 -13.48 -4.52
C SER A 239 7.69 -12.49 -3.98
N CYS A 240 7.39 -11.20 -3.94
CA CYS A 240 8.24 -10.19 -3.31
C CYS A 240 8.48 -10.49 -1.83
N LYS A 241 7.42 -10.89 -1.09
CA LYS A 241 7.55 -11.30 0.32
C LYS A 241 8.45 -12.51 0.49
N LEU A 242 8.23 -13.55 -0.32
CA LEU A 242 9.03 -14.77 -0.25
C LEU A 242 10.50 -14.51 -0.57
N ILE A 243 10.78 -13.69 -1.58
CA ILE A 243 12.13 -13.25 -1.96
C ILE A 243 12.79 -12.46 -0.81
N SER A 244 12.07 -11.56 -0.16
CA SER A 244 12.57 -10.79 0.98
C SER A 244 12.84 -11.67 2.21
N LEU A 245 12.13 -12.80 2.36
CA LEU A 245 12.39 -13.81 3.39
C LEU A 245 13.53 -14.77 3.02
N GLY A 246 14.27 -14.51 1.93
CA GLY A 246 15.46 -15.28 1.53
C GLY A 246 15.19 -16.41 0.54
N MET A 247 13.95 -16.62 0.10
CA MET A 247 13.62 -17.65 -0.89
C MET A 247 14.25 -17.30 -2.25
N SER A 248 14.70 -18.30 -2.99
CA SER A 248 15.22 -18.07 -4.33
C SER A 248 14.11 -17.57 -5.28
N VAL A 249 14.51 -16.81 -6.31
CA VAL A 249 13.57 -16.27 -7.31
C VAL A 249 12.75 -17.37 -7.99
N THR A 250 13.38 -18.52 -8.29
CA THR A 250 12.72 -19.65 -8.95
C THR A 250 11.71 -20.33 -8.03
N GLU A 251 12.07 -20.58 -6.78
CA GLU A 251 11.16 -21.15 -5.78
C GLU A 251 9.99 -20.22 -5.50
N ALA A 252 10.25 -18.92 -5.29
CA ALA A 252 9.21 -17.93 -5.08
C ALA A 252 8.21 -17.87 -6.24
N ALA A 253 8.69 -17.98 -7.48
CA ALA A 253 7.82 -18.03 -8.65
C ALA A 253 6.90 -19.27 -8.63
N LEU A 254 7.45 -20.45 -8.37
CA LEU A 254 6.69 -21.69 -8.29
C LEU A 254 5.67 -21.68 -7.15
N HIS A 255 6.09 -21.23 -5.95
CA HIS A 255 5.20 -21.10 -4.80
C HIS A 255 4.05 -20.10 -5.03
N CYS A 256 4.25 -19.10 -5.89
CA CYS A 256 3.22 -18.16 -6.26
C CYS A 256 2.38 -18.58 -7.47
N GLY A 257 2.47 -19.84 -7.92
CA GLY A 257 1.62 -20.41 -8.97
C GLY A 257 2.02 -19.99 -10.39
N PHE A 258 3.31 -19.66 -10.62
CA PHE A 258 3.84 -19.50 -11.97
C PHE A 258 4.41 -20.82 -12.49
N ASN A 259 3.90 -21.29 -13.62
CA ASN A 259 4.37 -22.53 -14.23
C ASN A 259 5.71 -22.36 -14.97
N SER A 260 6.17 -21.12 -15.20
CA SER A 260 7.40 -20.80 -15.92
C SER A 260 8.15 -19.65 -15.24
N PRO A 261 9.41 -19.87 -14.78
CA PRO A 261 10.27 -18.81 -14.26
C PRO A 261 10.54 -17.69 -15.27
N THR A 262 10.54 -18.00 -16.56
CA THR A 262 10.71 -17.00 -17.63
C THR A 262 9.49 -16.09 -17.71
N ASN A 263 8.29 -16.66 -17.73
CA ASN A 263 7.05 -15.86 -17.71
C ASN A 263 6.94 -15.03 -16.42
N PHE A 264 7.28 -15.63 -15.27
CA PHE A 264 7.37 -14.88 -14.02
C PHE A 264 8.27 -13.65 -14.13
N SER A 265 9.50 -13.82 -14.64
CA SER A 265 10.47 -12.72 -14.75
C SER A 265 9.96 -11.59 -15.64
N ILE A 266 9.29 -11.93 -16.75
CA ILE A 266 8.68 -10.95 -17.66
C ILE A 266 7.56 -10.18 -16.94
N GLN A 267 6.63 -10.89 -16.30
CA GLN A 267 5.51 -10.27 -15.61
C GLN A 267 5.97 -9.47 -14.39
N PHE A 268 6.94 -10.00 -13.65
CA PHE A 268 7.54 -9.30 -12.52
C PHE A 268 8.15 -7.96 -12.96
N LYS A 269 9.00 -7.98 -14.00
CA LYS A 269 9.60 -6.75 -14.55
C LYS A 269 8.55 -5.76 -15.05
N LYS A 270 7.48 -6.25 -15.69
CA LYS A 270 6.38 -5.41 -16.17
C LYS A 270 5.65 -4.70 -15.03
N ILE A 271 5.44 -5.37 -13.89
CA ILE A 271 4.71 -4.84 -12.73
C ILE A 271 5.62 -4.03 -11.81
N MET A 272 6.83 -4.54 -11.53
CA MET A 272 7.76 -3.97 -10.55
C MET A 272 8.77 -3.00 -11.16
N SER A 273 8.83 -2.89 -12.50
CA SER A 273 9.82 -2.09 -13.25
C SER A 273 11.28 -2.48 -13.03
N VAL A 274 11.55 -3.50 -12.24
CA VAL A 274 12.87 -4.10 -11.99
C VAL A 274 12.79 -5.62 -12.17
N THR A 275 13.95 -6.26 -12.44
CA THR A 275 13.97 -7.73 -12.53
C THR A 275 13.87 -8.37 -11.14
N PRO A 276 13.38 -9.61 -11.03
CA PRO A 276 13.35 -10.34 -9.74
C PRO A 276 14.75 -10.42 -9.09
N ARG A 277 15.79 -10.57 -9.90
CA ARG A 277 17.17 -10.63 -9.41
C ARG A 277 17.62 -9.31 -8.82
N THR A 278 17.35 -8.20 -9.51
CA THR A 278 17.62 -6.85 -9.00
C THR A 278 16.86 -6.59 -7.69
N TYR A 279 15.61 -7.04 -7.62
CA TYR A 279 14.81 -6.94 -6.40
C TYR A 279 15.43 -7.71 -5.23
N LEU A 280 15.87 -8.96 -5.46
CA LEU A 280 16.55 -9.79 -4.46
C LEU A 280 17.86 -9.14 -3.96
N THR A 281 18.68 -8.60 -4.86
CA THR A 281 19.94 -7.91 -4.48
C THR A 281 19.63 -6.74 -3.53
N ARG A 282 18.68 -5.90 -3.91
CA ARG A 282 18.27 -4.75 -3.08
C ARG A 282 17.66 -5.16 -1.72
N ALA A 283 16.90 -6.25 -1.69
CA ALA A 283 16.37 -6.77 -0.41
C ALA A 283 17.50 -7.19 0.53
N ARG A 284 18.51 -7.89 0.02
CA ARG A 284 19.68 -8.34 0.80
C ARG A 284 20.58 -7.19 1.26
N GLU A 285 20.75 -6.16 0.43
CA GLU A 285 21.51 -4.96 0.80
C GLU A 285 20.84 -4.25 1.98
N ARG A 286 19.54 -4.11 1.93
CA ARG A 286 18.74 -3.50 3.00
C ARG A 286 18.82 -4.29 4.31
N ASP A 287 18.68 -5.63 4.25
CA ASP A 287 18.79 -6.48 5.46
C ASP A 287 20.17 -6.36 6.13
N LYS A 288 21.24 -6.14 5.34
CA LYS A 288 22.58 -5.87 5.86
C LYS A 288 22.70 -4.50 6.53
N GLU A 289 22.18 -3.46 5.89
CA GLU A 289 22.16 -2.10 6.44
C GLU A 289 21.35 -2.04 7.75
N GLU A 290 20.22 -2.75 7.83
CA GLU A 290 19.42 -2.85 9.05
C GLU A 290 20.16 -3.63 10.17
N ALA A 291 20.90 -4.68 9.82
CA ALA A 291 21.70 -5.44 10.79
C ALA A 291 22.88 -4.62 11.32
N GLU A 292 23.59 -3.88 10.44
CA GLU A 292 24.69 -2.99 10.83
C GLU A 292 24.23 -1.81 11.70
N ALA A 293 23.04 -1.27 11.42
CA ALA A 293 22.42 -0.20 12.21
C ALA A 293 21.92 -0.67 13.59
N ALA A 294 21.68 -1.98 13.77
CA ALA A 294 21.22 -2.58 15.01
C ALA A 294 22.35 -3.01 15.96
N GLU A 295 23.63 -3.05 15.51
CA GLU A 295 24.76 -3.33 16.40
C GLU A 295 25.02 -2.15 17.32
N PRO A 296 24.94 -2.32 18.66
CA PRO A 296 25.27 -1.25 19.60
C PRO A 296 26.76 -0.93 19.49
N THR A 297 27.09 0.32 19.23
CA THR A 297 28.46 0.85 19.35
C THR A 297 28.94 0.62 20.79
N VAL A 298 29.70 -0.46 21.00
CA VAL A 298 30.38 -0.67 22.25
C VAL A 298 31.48 0.39 22.34
N SER A 299 31.18 1.50 22.99
CA SER A 299 32.19 2.47 23.41
C SER A 299 33.07 1.80 24.47
N SER A 300 34.29 1.53 24.11
CA SER A 300 35.33 1.11 25.07
C SER A 300 35.43 2.15 26.19
N PRO A 301 35.48 1.71 27.48
CA PRO A 301 35.68 2.66 28.57
C PRO A 301 37.05 3.31 28.46
N PRO A 302 37.21 4.59 28.81
CA PRO A 302 38.52 5.24 28.85
C PRO A 302 39.40 4.60 29.92
N HIS A 303 40.55 4.10 29.48
CA HIS A 303 41.62 3.77 30.40
C HIS A 303 42.14 5.03 31.07
N GLY A 304 41.96 5.14 32.38
CA GLY A 304 42.50 6.11 33.27
C GLY A 304 42.90 5.41 34.58
#